data_eb127446ea988758043189790f1385b0
#
_entry.id   eb127446ea988758043189790f1385b0
#
_cell.length_a   1.000
_cell.length_b   1.000
_cell.length_c   1.000
_cell.angle_alpha   90.00
_cell.angle_beta   90.00
_cell.angle_gamma   90.00
#
_symmetry.space_group_name_H-M   'P 1'
#
loop_
_entity.id
_entity.type
_entity.pdbx_description
1 polymer ?
#
loop_
_entity_poly.entity_id
_entity_poly.type
_entity_poly.pdbx_seq_one_letter_code
_entity_poly.pdbx_strand_id
1 'polypeptide(L)'
;ETDLGAAMSLPYVLILFYSRTEGTLNLALHMARGVDQVDGIEPRLRTVPPVSAVSERTAPSVPDDGAVFCTKGDLIGCSGLALGSATRFGNMAAPLKYFVDTTADIWAGHHLVGKPASVFCSTGSLHGGQESTLLTMIIPLLHHGMLIQGLPYSLPDLNKTQSGGTPYGAVSYTHLTLPTTGVV
;
A
#
# COMPACT_ATOMS: atom_id res chain seq x y z
N GLU A 1 35.87 -26.62 8.98
CA GLU A 1 34.46 -26.71 8.63
C GLU A 1 33.98 -25.31 8.22
N THR A 2 33.77 -25.16 6.94
CA THR A 2 33.45 -23.90 6.28
C THR A 2 32.00 -23.55 6.57
N ASP A 3 31.83 -22.44 7.27
CA ASP A 3 30.56 -21.73 7.42
C ASP A 3 30.03 -21.36 6.03
N LEU A 4 29.05 -22.10 5.53
CA LEU A 4 28.33 -21.83 4.31
C LEU A 4 27.51 -20.55 4.55
N GLY A 5 28.04 -19.42 4.12
CA GLY A 5 27.44 -18.11 4.27
C GLY A 5 25.95 -18.10 3.94
N ALA A 6 25.15 -17.76 4.93
CA ALA A 6 23.76 -17.40 4.73
C ALA A 6 23.72 -16.32 3.65
N ALA A 7 23.15 -16.62 2.51
CA ALA A 7 22.93 -15.64 1.46
C ALA A 7 22.14 -14.48 2.08
N MET A 8 22.80 -13.34 2.28
CA MET A 8 22.15 -12.13 2.80
C MET A 8 21.08 -11.74 1.76
N SER A 9 19.81 -11.87 2.15
CA SER A 9 18.72 -11.37 1.34
C SER A 9 18.89 -9.87 1.17
N LEU A 10 18.67 -9.37 -0.05
CA LEU A 10 18.71 -7.94 -0.32
C LEU A 10 17.72 -7.18 0.60
N PRO A 11 18.03 -5.95 0.98
CA PRO A 11 17.05 -5.07 1.59
C PRO A 11 15.86 -4.91 0.65
N TYR A 12 14.67 -4.70 1.16
CA TYR A 12 13.49 -4.63 0.32
C TYR A 12 12.55 -3.49 0.71
N VAL A 13 11.84 -2.98 -0.27
CA VAL A 13 10.67 -2.12 -0.08
C VAL A 13 9.45 -3.01 -0.04
N LEU A 14 8.74 -3.00 1.08
CA LEU A 14 7.47 -3.68 1.21
C LEU A 14 6.37 -2.86 0.55
N ILE A 15 5.68 -3.44 -0.43
CA ILE A 15 4.51 -2.87 -1.10
C ILE A 15 3.29 -3.62 -0.56
N LEU A 16 2.69 -3.07 0.49
CA LEU A 16 1.55 -3.66 1.17
C LEU A 16 0.26 -2.97 0.70
N PHE A 17 -0.68 -3.74 0.15
CA PHE A 17 -1.91 -3.19 -0.40
C PHE A 17 -3.11 -4.10 -0.17
N TYR A 18 -4.30 -3.50 -0.27
CA TYR A 18 -5.56 -4.22 -0.40
C TYR A 18 -6.32 -3.74 -1.63
N SER A 19 -6.69 -4.67 -2.48
CA SER A 19 -7.42 -4.40 -3.73
C SER A 19 -8.57 -5.38 -3.89
N ARG A 20 -9.71 -4.90 -4.40
CA ARG A 20 -10.82 -5.75 -4.88
C ARG A 20 -10.99 -5.66 -6.40
N THR A 21 -10.34 -4.69 -7.00
CA THR A 21 -10.34 -4.42 -8.44
C THR A 21 -8.91 -4.13 -8.86
N GLU A 22 -8.66 -4.07 -10.15
CA GLU A 22 -7.30 -3.91 -10.69
C GLU A 22 -6.62 -2.58 -10.33
N GLY A 23 -7.35 -1.52 -9.95
CA GLY A 23 -6.80 -0.18 -9.78
C GLY A 23 -5.65 -0.11 -8.76
N THR A 24 -5.85 -0.57 -7.53
CA THR A 24 -4.80 -0.57 -6.50
C THR A 24 -3.71 -1.58 -6.82
N LEU A 25 -4.05 -2.76 -7.37
CA LEU A 25 -3.09 -3.76 -7.80
C LEU A 25 -2.16 -3.21 -8.88
N ASN A 26 -2.70 -2.55 -9.90
CA ASN A 26 -1.90 -1.97 -10.98
C ASN A 26 -0.92 -0.91 -10.46
N LEU A 27 -1.33 -0.05 -9.51
CA LEU A 27 -0.43 0.88 -8.85
C LEU A 27 0.68 0.16 -8.08
N ALA A 28 0.36 -0.89 -7.33
CA ALA A 28 1.35 -1.69 -6.61
C ALA A 28 2.38 -2.31 -7.56
N LEU A 29 1.94 -2.83 -8.72
CA LEU A 29 2.82 -3.36 -9.76
C LEU A 29 3.71 -2.29 -10.38
N HIS A 30 3.20 -1.07 -10.60
CA HIS A 30 4.02 0.05 -11.08
C HIS A 30 5.06 0.47 -10.04
N MET A 31 4.70 0.51 -8.76
CA MET A 31 5.67 0.77 -7.68
C MET A 31 6.75 -0.29 -7.62
N ALA A 32 6.40 -1.57 -7.76
CA ALA A 32 7.37 -2.66 -7.82
C ALA A 32 8.37 -2.47 -8.97
N ARG A 33 7.90 -2.12 -10.17
CA ARG A 33 8.78 -1.80 -11.30
C ARG A 33 9.71 -0.61 -11.02
N GLY A 34 9.24 0.38 -10.27
CA GLY A 34 10.08 1.51 -9.87
C GLY A 34 11.18 1.10 -8.89
N VAL A 35 10.88 0.24 -7.94
CA VAL A 35 11.88 -0.30 -7.00
C VAL A 35 12.91 -1.17 -7.72
N ASP A 36 12.48 -2.00 -8.68
CA ASP A 36 13.39 -2.85 -9.50
C ASP A 36 14.41 -2.05 -10.32
N GLN A 37 14.21 -0.75 -10.52
CA GLN A 37 15.18 0.11 -11.23
C GLN A 37 16.31 0.60 -10.31
N VAL A 38 16.26 0.31 -9.02
CA VAL A 38 17.27 0.72 -8.06
C VAL A 38 18.14 -0.46 -7.67
N ASP A 39 19.44 -0.37 -7.93
CA ASP A 39 20.39 -1.43 -7.58
C ASP A 39 20.47 -1.68 -6.08
N GLY A 40 20.53 -2.93 -5.69
CA GLY A 40 20.77 -3.35 -4.31
C GLY A 40 19.53 -3.37 -3.40
N ILE A 41 18.33 -3.17 -3.95
CA ILE A 41 17.07 -3.30 -3.22
C ILE A 41 16.04 -4.04 -4.08
N GLU A 42 15.14 -4.80 -3.46
CA GLU A 42 14.09 -5.54 -4.17
C GLU A 42 12.68 -5.07 -3.78
N PRO A 43 11.67 -5.15 -4.66
CA PRO A 43 10.28 -4.97 -4.29
C PRO A 43 9.72 -6.25 -3.65
N ARG A 44 8.91 -6.10 -2.61
CA ARG A 44 8.19 -7.23 -2.03
C ARG A 44 6.70 -6.90 -1.91
N LEU A 45 5.90 -7.49 -2.80
CA LEU A 45 4.45 -7.29 -2.80
C LEU A 45 3.79 -8.21 -1.76
N ARG A 46 2.88 -7.63 -0.97
CA ARG A 46 2.04 -8.35 0.00
C ARG A 46 0.63 -7.77 0.00
N THR A 47 -0.32 -8.61 0.33
CA THR A 47 -1.72 -8.21 0.56
C THR A 47 -2.18 -8.63 1.95
N VAL A 48 -3.42 -8.29 2.29
CA VAL A 48 -4.08 -8.70 3.54
C VAL A 48 -5.35 -9.49 3.22
N PRO A 49 -5.75 -10.45 4.08
CA PRO A 49 -6.98 -11.19 3.89
C PRO A 49 -8.20 -10.26 4.03
N PRO A 50 -9.33 -10.58 3.38
CA PRO A 50 -10.57 -9.87 3.60
C PRO A 50 -11.06 -10.04 5.05
N VAL A 51 -11.73 -9.00 5.57
CA VAL A 51 -12.42 -9.09 6.87
C VAL A 51 -13.77 -9.73 6.65
N SER A 52 -14.10 -10.72 7.45
CA SER A 52 -15.42 -11.37 7.49
C SER A 52 -16.29 -10.79 8.60
N ALA A 53 -17.61 -10.75 8.39
CA ALA A 53 -18.59 -10.46 9.44
C ALA A 53 -18.75 -11.63 10.44
N VAL A 54 -18.26 -12.81 10.09
CA VAL A 54 -18.23 -13.99 10.95
C VAL A 54 -16.89 -14.00 11.68
N SER A 55 -16.90 -14.21 13.01
CA SER A 55 -15.70 -14.21 13.85
C SER A 55 -14.77 -15.40 13.61
N GLU A 56 -15.22 -16.39 12.84
CA GLU A 56 -14.40 -17.53 12.44
C GLU A 56 -13.54 -17.20 11.22
N ARG A 57 -12.37 -17.79 11.15
CA ARG A 57 -11.44 -17.63 10.03
C ARG A 57 -12.06 -18.24 8.77
N THR A 58 -12.37 -17.40 7.78
CA THR A 58 -13.03 -17.82 6.54
C THR A 58 -12.11 -17.86 5.32
N ALA A 59 -10.92 -17.24 5.40
CA ALA A 59 -9.95 -17.24 4.31
C ALA A 59 -8.85 -18.29 4.56
N PRO A 60 -8.34 -18.96 3.50
CA PRO A 60 -7.17 -19.82 3.61
C PRO A 60 -5.95 -19.01 4.10
N SER A 61 -4.94 -19.70 4.62
CA SER A 61 -3.71 -19.07 5.12
C SER A 61 -2.85 -18.47 3.99
N VAL A 62 -3.07 -18.92 2.76
CA VAL A 62 -2.42 -18.44 1.53
C VAL A 62 -3.53 -18.09 0.55
N PRO A 63 -3.46 -16.95 -0.16
CA PRO A 63 -4.43 -16.65 -1.20
C PRO A 63 -4.31 -17.63 -2.35
N ASP A 64 -5.44 -17.96 -2.98
CA ASP A 64 -5.47 -18.85 -4.13
C ASP A 64 -4.78 -18.19 -5.33
N ASP A 65 -4.75 -16.86 -5.36
CA ASP A 65 -4.26 -16.05 -6.46
C ASP A 65 -3.67 -14.73 -5.97
N GLY A 66 -2.70 -14.17 -6.69
CA GLY A 66 -2.12 -12.85 -6.39
C GLY A 66 -0.99 -12.87 -5.37
N ALA A 67 -0.82 -11.73 -4.68
CA ALA A 67 0.26 -11.56 -3.71
C ALA A 67 0.03 -12.35 -2.42
N VAL A 68 1.08 -12.91 -1.87
CA VAL A 68 1.06 -13.61 -0.58
C VAL A 68 0.61 -12.67 0.54
N PHE A 69 -0.07 -13.18 1.54
CA PHE A 69 -0.46 -12.39 2.69
C PHE A 69 0.75 -11.87 3.46
N CYS A 70 0.66 -10.60 3.87
CA CYS A 70 1.68 -9.96 4.66
C CYS A 70 1.76 -10.57 6.06
N THR A 71 2.97 -10.86 6.50
CA THR A 71 3.26 -11.21 7.89
C THR A 71 3.84 -10.01 8.65
N LYS A 72 3.80 -10.06 9.97
CA LYS A 72 4.51 -9.07 10.80
C LYS A 72 6.03 -9.07 10.54
N GLY A 73 6.60 -10.23 10.21
CA GLY A 73 8.01 -10.35 9.82
C GLY A 73 8.34 -9.56 8.55
N ASP A 74 7.47 -9.57 7.54
CA ASP A 74 7.65 -8.78 6.33
C ASP A 74 7.69 -7.27 6.64
N LEU A 75 6.85 -6.82 7.57
CA LEU A 75 6.79 -5.41 7.96
C LEU A 75 8.02 -5.01 8.81
N ILE A 76 8.42 -5.85 9.77
CA ILE A 76 9.61 -5.59 10.60
C ILE A 76 10.88 -5.57 9.76
N GLY A 77 11.02 -6.50 8.82
CA GLY A 77 12.23 -6.66 8.01
C GLY A 77 12.36 -5.68 6.85
N CYS A 78 11.32 -4.91 6.51
CA CYS A 78 11.38 -3.99 5.37
C CYS A 78 12.35 -2.83 5.63
N SER A 79 13.00 -2.35 4.55
CA SER A 79 13.81 -1.13 4.56
C SER A 79 13.01 0.13 4.23
N GLY A 80 11.81 -0.05 3.70
CA GLY A 80 10.83 0.99 3.40
C GLY A 80 9.47 0.39 3.12
N LEU A 81 8.42 1.19 3.17
CA LEU A 81 7.03 0.76 3.00
C LEU A 81 6.30 1.60 1.97
N ALA A 82 5.64 0.97 1.00
CA ALA A 82 4.59 1.58 0.21
C ALA A 82 3.24 0.96 0.63
N LEU A 83 2.36 1.76 1.23
CA LEU A 83 1.07 1.30 1.73
C LEU A 83 -0.05 1.71 0.78
N GLY A 84 -0.84 0.75 0.30
CA GLY A 84 -1.86 0.98 -0.72
C GLY A 84 -3.23 0.46 -0.38
N SER A 85 -4.27 1.20 -0.75
CA SER A 85 -5.65 0.81 -0.54
C SER A 85 -6.60 1.27 -1.63
N ALA A 86 -7.64 0.47 -1.88
CA ALA A 86 -8.85 1.02 -2.49
C ALA A 86 -9.53 1.95 -1.48
N THR A 87 -10.04 3.09 -1.95
CA THR A 87 -10.81 4.03 -1.12
C THR A 87 -12.11 3.40 -0.65
N ARG A 88 -12.45 3.60 0.61
CA ARG A 88 -13.76 3.31 1.20
C ARG A 88 -14.20 4.52 2.02
N PHE A 89 -15.16 5.28 1.47
CA PHE A 89 -15.70 6.49 2.13
C PHE A 89 -14.61 7.48 2.59
N GLY A 90 -13.60 7.73 1.72
CA GLY A 90 -12.51 8.65 2.01
C GLY A 90 -11.43 8.09 2.96
N ASN A 91 -11.40 6.78 3.19
CA ASN A 91 -10.46 6.11 4.08
C ASN A 91 -9.94 4.81 3.45
N MET A 92 -8.94 4.19 4.06
CA MET A 92 -8.47 2.86 3.66
C MET A 92 -9.55 1.79 3.88
N ALA A 93 -9.48 0.71 3.11
CA ALA A 93 -10.37 -0.43 3.26
C ALA A 93 -10.16 -1.14 4.62
N ALA A 94 -11.26 -1.64 5.21
CA ALA A 94 -11.25 -2.29 6.51
C ALA A 94 -10.22 -3.44 6.67
N PRO A 95 -9.96 -4.31 5.67
CA PRO A 95 -8.92 -5.33 5.80
C PRO A 95 -7.54 -4.77 6.04
N LEU A 96 -7.17 -3.69 5.35
CA LEU A 96 -5.87 -3.05 5.54
C LEU A 96 -5.79 -2.36 6.91
N LYS A 97 -6.86 -1.64 7.30
CA LYS A 97 -6.93 -1.00 8.62
C LYS A 97 -6.85 -2.05 9.74
N TYR A 98 -7.55 -3.18 9.60
CA TYR A 98 -7.49 -4.29 10.55
C TYR A 98 -6.06 -4.81 10.71
N PHE A 99 -5.33 -5.02 9.59
CA PHE A 99 -3.92 -5.43 9.66
C PHE A 99 -3.07 -4.39 10.41
N VAL A 100 -3.22 -3.11 10.09
CA VAL A 100 -2.51 -2.01 10.78
C VAL A 100 -2.83 -2.02 12.28
N ASP A 101 -4.08 -2.25 12.67
CA ASP A 101 -4.49 -2.30 14.09
C ASP A 101 -3.85 -3.47 14.85
N THR A 102 -3.43 -4.53 14.16
CA THR A 102 -2.70 -5.66 14.80
C THR A 102 -1.22 -5.40 15.03
N THR A 103 -0.68 -4.24 14.65
CA THR A 103 0.76 -3.93 14.70
C THR A 103 1.21 -3.20 15.97
N ALA A 104 0.41 -3.22 17.03
CA ALA A 104 0.74 -2.53 18.29
C ALA A 104 2.06 -2.98 18.92
N ASP A 105 2.41 -4.26 18.78
CA ASP A 105 3.69 -4.83 19.23
C ASP A 105 4.88 -4.30 18.39
N ILE A 106 4.70 -4.14 17.07
CA ILE A 106 5.70 -3.54 16.17
C ILE A 106 5.95 -2.09 16.54
N TRP A 107 4.87 -1.35 16.83
CA TRP A 107 4.94 0.02 17.32
C TRP A 107 5.68 0.12 18.66
N ALA A 108 5.31 -0.71 19.64
CA ALA A 108 5.96 -0.73 20.96
C ALA A 108 7.45 -1.11 20.88
N GLY A 109 7.82 -1.97 19.92
CA GLY A 109 9.20 -2.36 19.65
C GLY A 109 9.99 -1.37 18.79
N HIS A 110 9.39 -0.25 18.34
CA HIS A 110 10.03 0.79 17.52
C HIS A 110 10.62 0.28 16.19
N HIS A 111 10.09 -0.84 15.64
CA HIS A 111 10.69 -1.53 14.49
C HIS A 111 10.64 -0.74 13.18
N LEU A 112 9.75 0.25 13.05
CA LEU A 112 9.57 1.05 11.84
C LEU A 112 10.12 2.49 11.95
N VAL A 113 10.64 2.87 13.11
CA VAL A 113 11.14 4.23 13.34
C VAL A 113 12.25 4.57 12.35
N GLY A 114 12.12 5.73 11.69
CA GLY A 114 13.08 6.26 10.72
C GLY A 114 13.07 5.59 9.35
N LYS A 115 12.25 4.56 9.11
CA LYS A 115 12.12 3.96 7.78
C LYS A 115 11.26 4.84 6.87
N PRO A 116 11.62 5.00 5.58
CA PRO A 116 10.81 5.75 4.63
C PRO A 116 9.49 5.03 4.32
N ALA A 117 8.43 5.82 4.15
CA ALA A 117 7.12 5.31 3.76
C ALA A 117 6.42 6.23 2.77
N SER A 118 5.66 5.65 1.86
CA SER A 118 4.75 6.34 0.95
C SER A 118 3.38 5.67 0.96
N VAL A 119 2.38 6.38 0.47
CA VAL A 119 1.01 5.87 0.37
C VAL A 119 0.47 6.01 -1.05
N PHE A 120 -0.47 5.12 -1.42
CA PHE A 120 -1.15 5.18 -2.71
C PHE A 120 -2.58 4.65 -2.59
N CYS A 121 -3.48 5.14 -3.44
CA CYS A 121 -4.86 4.66 -3.42
C CYS A 121 -5.50 4.61 -4.82
N SER A 122 -6.63 3.90 -4.90
CA SER A 122 -7.50 3.94 -6.05
C SER A 122 -8.91 4.37 -5.64
N THR A 123 -9.58 5.14 -6.50
CA THR A 123 -10.94 5.64 -6.28
C THR A 123 -11.84 5.32 -7.48
N GLY A 124 -13.16 5.36 -7.27
CA GLY A 124 -14.15 5.18 -8.33
C GLY A 124 -14.47 6.49 -9.09
N SER A 125 -13.94 7.63 -8.65
CA SER A 125 -14.12 8.93 -9.30
C SER A 125 -12.98 9.88 -8.94
N LEU A 126 -12.81 10.94 -9.75
CA LEU A 126 -11.72 11.89 -9.60
C LEU A 126 -11.74 12.61 -8.24
N HIS A 127 -12.94 12.92 -7.72
CA HIS A 127 -13.11 13.58 -6.42
C HIS A 127 -13.69 12.65 -5.36
N GLY A 128 -13.50 11.33 -5.50
CA GLY A 128 -14.05 10.29 -4.61
C GLY A 128 -13.25 10.03 -3.34
N GLY A 129 -12.54 11.02 -2.80
CA GLY A 129 -11.77 10.90 -1.56
C GLY A 129 -10.32 10.44 -1.76
N GLN A 130 -9.68 10.88 -2.84
CA GLN A 130 -8.27 10.58 -3.13
C GLN A 130 -7.37 11.09 -2.00
N GLU A 131 -7.38 12.40 -1.75
CA GLU A 131 -6.53 13.05 -0.77
C GLU A 131 -6.84 12.60 0.66
N SER A 132 -8.13 12.53 1.01
CA SER A 132 -8.53 12.11 2.36
C SER A 132 -8.07 10.69 2.68
N THR A 133 -8.16 9.77 1.72
CA THR A 133 -7.68 8.40 1.89
C THR A 133 -6.16 8.38 2.12
N LEU A 134 -5.38 9.09 1.30
CA LEU A 134 -3.93 9.17 1.46
C LEU A 134 -3.55 9.78 2.80
N LEU A 135 -4.16 10.92 3.18
CA LEU A 135 -3.86 11.61 4.42
C LEU A 135 -4.19 10.75 5.66
N THR A 136 -5.33 10.04 5.64
CA THR A 136 -5.68 9.14 6.75
C THR A 136 -4.77 7.92 6.83
N MET A 137 -4.21 7.45 5.70
CA MET A 137 -3.22 6.37 5.68
C MET A 137 -1.86 6.80 6.22
N ILE A 138 -1.46 8.06 6.03
CA ILE A 138 -0.22 8.63 6.56
C ILE A 138 -0.20 8.65 8.09
N ILE A 139 -1.33 8.94 8.73
CA ILE A 139 -1.42 9.11 10.18
C ILE A 139 -0.87 7.90 10.96
N PRO A 140 -1.32 6.66 10.73
CA PRO A 140 -0.76 5.50 11.44
C PRO A 140 0.73 5.26 11.15
N LEU A 141 1.23 5.62 9.97
CA LEU A 141 2.65 5.50 9.65
C LEU A 141 3.50 6.50 10.45
N LEU A 142 2.98 7.73 10.66
CA LEU A 142 3.59 8.70 11.57
C LEU A 142 3.61 8.21 13.03
N HIS A 143 2.55 7.54 13.49
CA HIS A 143 2.53 6.90 14.80
C HIS A 143 3.61 5.82 14.94
N HIS A 144 3.92 5.10 13.88
CA HIS A 144 5.03 4.16 13.82
C HIS A 144 6.42 4.82 13.71
N GLY A 145 6.48 6.16 13.62
CA GLY A 145 7.74 6.92 13.51
C GLY A 145 8.39 6.84 12.13
N MET A 146 7.63 6.53 11.08
CA MET A 146 8.14 6.46 9.71
C MET A 146 8.33 7.83 9.09
N LEU A 147 9.24 7.94 8.11
CA LEU A 147 9.50 9.15 7.34
C LEU A 147 8.61 9.15 6.09
N ILE A 148 7.66 10.06 6.01
CA ILE A 148 6.69 10.10 4.91
C ILE A 148 7.30 10.77 3.69
N GLN A 149 7.29 10.05 2.56
CA GLN A 149 7.70 10.52 1.25
C GLN A 149 6.47 10.68 0.35
N GLY A 150 6.14 11.91 0.02
CA GLY A 150 5.12 12.25 -0.98
C GLY A 150 5.71 12.38 -2.38
N LEU A 151 4.91 12.89 -3.33
CA LEU A 151 5.32 13.19 -4.70
C LEU A 151 5.69 14.68 -4.81
N PRO A 152 6.93 15.03 -5.15
CA PRO A 152 7.34 16.42 -5.22
C PRO A 152 6.82 17.11 -6.49
N TYR A 153 6.47 18.39 -6.42
CA TYR A 153 6.03 19.18 -7.58
C TYR A 153 7.12 19.40 -8.65
N SER A 154 8.36 18.96 -8.38
CA SER A 154 9.41 18.88 -9.41
C SER A 154 9.13 17.79 -10.46
N LEU A 155 8.19 16.88 -10.22
CA LEU A 155 7.68 15.93 -11.21
C LEU A 155 6.69 16.65 -12.15
N PRO A 156 7.03 16.84 -13.43
CA PRO A 156 6.17 17.62 -14.36
C PRO A 156 4.77 17.01 -14.55
N ASP A 157 4.66 15.70 -14.43
CA ASP A 157 3.40 14.98 -14.61
C ASP A 157 2.39 15.26 -13.51
N LEU A 158 2.84 15.58 -12.30
CA LEU A 158 1.96 15.94 -11.19
C LEU A 158 1.14 17.21 -11.49
N ASN A 159 1.71 18.16 -12.25
CA ASN A 159 1.04 19.40 -12.65
C ASN A 159 0.13 19.25 -13.90
N LYS A 160 0.26 18.14 -14.63
CA LYS A 160 -0.43 17.90 -15.91
C LYS A 160 -1.45 16.78 -15.85
N THR A 161 -1.44 15.99 -14.79
CA THR A 161 -2.31 14.82 -14.68
C THR A 161 -3.78 15.18 -14.76
N GLN A 162 -4.54 14.36 -15.48
CA GLN A 162 -6.01 14.42 -15.58
C GLN A 162 -6.64 13.13 -15.02
N SER A 163 -5.82 12.20 -14.53
CA SER A 163 -6.25 10.87 -14.10
C SER A 163 -5.98 10.58 -12.62
N GLY A 164 -5.64 11.59 -11.85
CA GLY A 164 -5.28 11.47 -10.44
C GLY A 164 -3.78 11.66 -10.23
N GLY A 165 -3.36 11.62 -8.98
CA GLY A 165 -2.02 11.95 -8.52
C GLY A 165 -2.04 13.24 -7.70
N THR A 166 -1.48 13.16 -6.51
CA THR A 166 -1.46 14.26 -5.55
C THR A 166 -0.08 14.34 -4.91
N PRO A 167 0.31 15.46 -4.29
CA PRO A 167 1.57 15.54 -3.57
C PRO A 167 1.63 14.58 -2.36
N TYR A 168 0.49 14.07 -1.90
CA TYR A 168 0.40 13.15 -0.77
C TYR A 168 0.67 11.70 -1.15
N GLY A 169 0.57 11.36 -2.44
CA GLY A 169 0.81 10.01 -2.96
C GLY A 169 0.18 9.76 -4.32
N ALA A 170 0.53 8.61 -4.90
CA ALA A 170 0.02 8.17 -6.19
C ALA A 170 -1.46 7.76 -6.10
N VAL A 171 -2.23 8.11 -7.13
CA VAL A 171 -3.65 7.76 -7.23
C VAL A 171 -3.96 7.23 -8.62
N SER A 172 -4.82 6.21 -8.67
CA SER A 172 -5.52 5.79 -9.88
C SER A 172 -7.03 5.91 -9.65
N TYR A 173 -7.79 6.37 -10.65
CA TYR A 173 -9.24 6.22 -10.61
C TYR A 173 -9.70 5.37 -11.80
N THR A 174 -10.64 4.50 -11.54
CA THR A 174 -11.31 3.73 -12.57
C THR A 174 -12.62 4.43 -12.89
N HIS A 175 -12.77 4.94 -14.11
CA HIS A 175 -14.05 5.46 -14.59
C HIS A 175 -15.05 4.29 -14.59
N LEU A 176 -15.95 4.26 -13.62
CA LEU A 176 -17.16 3.48 -13.76
C LEU A 176 -17.98 4.18 -14.86
N THR A 177 -17.95 3.63 -16.07
CA THR A 177 -18.96 3.95 -17.08
C THR A 177 -20.28 3.40 -16.55
N LEU A 178 -20.98 4.20 -15.75
CA LEU A 178 -22.39 3.98 -15.52
C LEU A 178 -23.04 4.06 -16.90
N PRO A 179 -23.93 3.11 -17.27
CA PRO A 179 -24.73 3.27 -18.46
C PRO A 179 -25.45 4.62 -18.33
N THR A 180 -25.12 5.56 -19.22
CA THR A 180 -25.75 6.86 -19.30
C THR A 180 -27.15 6.69 -19.86
N THR A 181 -28.08 6.24 -19.04
CA THR A 181 -29.50 6.53 -19.22
C THR A 181 -29.78 7.69 -18.29
N GLY A 182 -29.90 8.86 -18.90
CA GLY A 182 -30.01 10.16 -18.30
C GLY A 182 -30.71 10.22 -16.95
N VAL A 183 -30.02 10.81 -16.02
CA VAL A 183 -30.67 11.68 -15.03
C VAL A 183 -29.67 12.79 -14.74
N VAL A 184 -30.11 13.99 -15.08
CA VAL A 184 -29.61 15.25 -14.55
C VAL A 184 -29.80 15.28 -13.08
#